data_d8857e8e473a3c36de3f96bc5e33d691
#
_entry.id   d8857e8e473a3c36de3f96bc5e33d691
#
_cell.length_a   1.000
_cell.length_b   1.000
_cell.length_c   1.000
_cell.angle_alpha   90.00
_cell.angle_beta   90.00
_cell.angle_gamma   90.00
#
_symmetry.space_group_name_H-M   'P 1'
#
loop_
_entity.id
_entity.type
_entity.pdbx_description
1 polymer ?
#
loop_
_entity_poly.entity_id
_entity_poly.type
_entity_poly.pdbx_seq_one_letter_code
_entity_poly.pdbx_strand_id
1 'polypeptide(L)'
;MIRDAEPRDAAELARVHVTSWQTAYRGLINQAFLDAMTIESRIERWDTLLSHVRGRVLVTEADGKVAGFCSVGPADADGWGEVYAIYLAPEHWGVGLGRGLLEAGEKALGENGHGRAQLWVLSTNARARAFYQRQGWTLGRPIRIENIGGSDVTEVRYEKPLTGP
;
A
#
# COMPACT_ATOMS: atom_id res chain seq x y z
N MET A 1 -11.26 10.92 -7.88
CA MET A 1 -11.28 11.72 -6.62
C MET A 1 -10.56 10.93 -5.54
N ILE A 2 -9.77 11.60 -4.67
CA ILE A 2 -9.11 10.94 -3.52
C ILE A 2 -9.77 11.44 -2.23
N ARG A 3 -10.09 10.51 -1.33
CA ARG A 3 -10.71 10.79 -0.02
C ARG A 3 -10.29 9.77 1.03
N ASP A 4 -10.61 10.03 2.28
CA ASP A 4 -10.50 9.01 3.32
C ASP A 4 -11.46 7.84 3.06
N ALA A 5 -11.02 6.64 3.42
CA ALA A 5 -11.86 5.45 3.38
C ALA A 5 -12.92 5.51 4.49
N GLU A 6 -14.10 5.02 4.18
CA GLU A 6 -15.23 4.90 5.10
C GLU A 6 -15.56 3.41 5.34
N PRO A 7 -16.24 3.06 6.44
CA PRO A 7 -16.63 1.65 6.69
C PRO A 7 -17.35 0.98 5.52
N ARG A 8 -18.15 1.73 4.78
CA ARG A 8 -18.86 1.22 3.59
C ARG A 8 -17.93 0.77 2.45
N ASP A 9 -16.66 1.19 2.46
CA ASP A 9 -15.69 0.84 1.41
C ASP A 9 -15.05 -0.55 1.62
N ALA A 10 -15.30 -1.23 2.75
CA ALA A 10 -14.64 -2.48 3.11
C ALA A 10 -14.70 -3.56 2.00
N ALA A 11 -15.85 -3.73 1.37
CA ALA A 11 -16.02 -4.70 0.29
C ALA A 11 -15.20 -4.32 -0.96
N GLU A 12 -15.19 -3.06 -1.34
CA GLU A 12 -14.40 -2.56 -2.47
C GLU A 12 -12.89 -2.61 -2.19
N LEU A 13 -12.47 -2.27 -0.96
CA LEU A 13 -11.09 -2.40 -0.50
C LEU A 13 -10.62 -3.86 -0.53
N ALA A 14 -11.47 -4.78 -0.07
CA ALA A 14 -11.19 -6.22 -0.15
C ALA A 14 -11.01 -6.68 -1.60
N ARG A 15 -11.88 -6.24 -2.51
CA ARG A 15 -11.76 -6.53 -3.94
C ARG A 15 -10.44 -6.03 -4.51
N VAL A 16 -10.09 -4.77 -4.29
CA VAL A 16 -8.82 -4.19 -4.75
C VAL A 16 -7.64 -4.95 -4.17
N HIS A 17 -7.66 -5.25 -2.87
CA HIS A 17 -6.61 -5.99 -2.19
C HIS A 17 -6.36 -7.36 -2.84
N VAL A 18 -7.40 -8.17 -2.99
CA VAL A 18 -7.28 -9.53 -3.55
C VAL A 18 -6.85 -9.49 -5.00
N THR A 19 -7.52 -8.71 -5.85
CA THR A 19 -7.22 -8.68 -7.29
C THR A 19 -5.83 -8.11 -7.59
N SER A 20 -5.40 -7.09 -6.87
CA SER A 20 -4.06 -6.53 -7.03
C SER A 20 -2.97 -7.50 -6.59
N TRP A 21 -3.14 -8.20 -5.45
CA TRP A 21 -2.19 -9.19 -4.97
C TRP A 21 -2.06 -10.38 -5.92
N GLN A 22 -3.17 -10.95 -6.35
CA GLN A 22 -3.18 -12.10 -7.26
C GLN A 22 -2.55 -11.77 -8.62
N THR A 23 -2.56 -10.51 -9.04
CA THR A 23 -1.93 -10.08 -10.28
C THR A 23 -0.47 -9.66 -10.06
N ALA A 24 -0.21 -8.80 -9.08
CA ALA A 24 1.12 -8.23 -8.85
C ALA A 24 2.14 -9.24 -8.31
N TYR A 25 1.71 -10.16 -7.47
CA TYR A 25 2.60 -11.10 -6.78
C TYR A 25 2.67 -12.49 -7.40
N ARG A 26 2.01 -12.70 -8.54
CA ARG A 26 2.14 -13.95 -9.30
C ARG A 26 3.59 -14.22 -9.64
N GLY A 27 4.09 -15.39 -9.20
CA GLY A 27 5.49 -15.77 -9.38
C GLY A 27 6.48 -15.11 -8.41
N LEU A 28 6.02 -14.23 -7.51
CA LEU A 28 6.87 -13.55 -6.51
C LEU A 28 6.69 -14.10 -5.10
N ILE A 29 5.51 -14.61 -4.77
CA ILE A 29 5.20 -15.25 -3.49
C ILE A 29 4.52 -16.61 -3.72
N ASN A 30 4.23 -17.33 -2.64
CA ASN A 30 3.59 -18.66 -2.72
C ASN A 30 2.27 -18.59 -3.51
N GLN A 31 2.21 -19.31 -4.63
CA GLN A 31 1.04 -19.28 -5.53
C GLN A 31 -0.20 -19.89 -4.87
N ALA A 32 -0.05 -20.96 -4.09
CA ALA A 32 -1.18 -21.57 -3.38
C ALA A 32 -1.82 -20.60 -2.38
N PHE A 33 -1.00 -19.76 -1.73
CA PHE A 33 -1.50 -18.70 -0.86
C PHE A 33 -2.30 -17.66 -1.63
N LEU A 34 -1.81 -17.21 -2.80
CA LEU A 34 -2.53 -16.26 -3.65
C LEU A 34 -3.85 -16.84 -4.15
N ASP A 35 -3.84 -18.08 -4.59
CA ASP A 35 -5.03 -18.75 -5.13
C ASP A 35 -6.10 -18.98 -4.06
N ALA A 36 -5.69 -19.14 -2.80
CA ALA A 36 -6.60 -19.32 -1.67
C ALA A 36 -7.20 -17.99 -1.14
N MET A 37 -6.71 -16.82 -1.58
CA MET A 37 -7.25 -15.54 -1.17
C MET A 37 -8.67 -15.35 -1.72
N THR A 38 -9.61 -15.00 -0.85
CA THR A 38 -10.99 -14.66 -1.22
C THR A 38 -11.35 -13.25 -0.80
N ILE A 39 -12.24 -12.61 -1.55
CA ILE A 39 -12.73 -11.27 -1.21
C ILE A 39 -13.45 -11.31 0.14
N GLU A 40 -14.29 -12.33 0.37
CA GLU A 40 -15.05 -12.49 1.61
C GLU A 40 -14.17 -12.49 2.86
N SER A 41 -13.07 -13.24 2.83
CA SER A 41 -12.13 -13.31 3.97
C SER A 41 -11.43 -11.96 4.24
N ARG A 42 -11.36 -11.08 3.25
CA ARG A 42 -10.75 -9.76 3.37
C ARG A 42 -11.72 -8.68 3.82
N ILE A 43 -13.01 -8.84 3.59
CA ILE A 43 -14.03 -7.87 4.03
C ILE A 43 -13.99 -7.71 5.55
N GLU A 44 -14.08 -8.81 6.30
CA GLU A 44 -14.04 -8.78 7.77
C GLU A 44 -12.75 -8.13 8.31
N ARG A 45 -11.64 -8.41 7.64
CA ARG A 45 -10.35 -7.80 7.99
C ARG A 45 -10.36 -6.29 7.75
N TRP A 46 -10.93 -5.82 6.64
CA TRP A 46 -11.05 -4.40 6.35
C TRP A 46 -12.02 -3.69 7.28
N ASP A 47 -13.16 -4.31 7.63
CA ASP A 47 -14.09 -3.77 8.63
C ASP A 47 -13.38 -3.53 9.97
N THR A 48 -12.61 -4.51 10.42
CA THR A 48 -11.82 -4.40 11.66
C THR A 48 -10.76 -3.31 11.55
N LEU A 49 -10.02 -3.28 10.44
CA LEU A 49 -8.93 -2.33 10.23
C LEU A 49 -9.44 -0.89 10.16
N LEU A 50 -10.52 -0.62 9.43
CA LEU A 50 -11.12 0.71 9.33
C LEU A 50 -11.67 1.22 10.67
N SER A 51 -12.08 0.31 11.56
CA SER A 51 -12.56 0.67 12.90
C SER A 51 -11.44 1.00 13.90
N HIS A 52 -10.18 0.54 13.64
CA HIS A 52 -9.06 0.63 14.60
C HIS A 52 -7.76 1.14 13.95
N VAL A 53 -7.86 1.94 12.90
CA VAL A 53 -6.68 2.38 12.16
C VAL A 53 -5.76 3.29 13.00
N ARG A 54 -4.47 2.97 13.04
CA ARG A 54 -3.43 3.81 13.69
C ARG A 54 -2.94 4.97 12.81
N GLY A 55 -3.50 5.14 11.64
CA GLY A 55 -3.15 6.14 10.65
C GLY A 55 -4.35 6.48 9.78
N ARG A 56 -4.11 6.64 8.48
CA ARG A 56 -5.17 6.93 7.51
C ARG A 56 -5.19 5.90 6.40
N VAL A 57 -6.37 5.58 5.92
CA VAL A 57 -6.56 4.85 4.68
C VAL A 57 -7.21 5.80 3.68
N LEU A 58 -6.52 6.07 2.58
CA LEU A 58 -7.00 6.90 1.48
C LEU A 58 -7.45 6.01 0.33
N VAL A 59 -8.54 6.38 -0.32
CA VAL A 59 -9.03 5.69 -1.52
C VAL A 59 -9.05 6.63 -2.71
N THR A 60 -8.80 6.08 -3.89
CA THR A 60 -9.04 6.76 -5.16
C THR A 60 -10.20 6.09 -5.88
N GLU A 61 -11.06 6.88 -6.49
CA GLU A 61 -12.23 6.40 -7.21
C GLU A 61 -12.07 6.60 -8.72
N ALA A 62 -12.55 5.62 -9.47
CA ALA A 62 -12.76 5.67 -10.91
C ALA A 62 -14.12 5.03 -11.23
N ASP A 63 -14.87 5.65 -12.12
CA ASP A 63 -16.21 5.19 -12.56
C ASP A 63 -17.17 4.87 -11.39
N GLY A 64 -17.09 5.67 -10.32
CA GLY A 64 -17.94 5.53 -9.13
C GLY A 64 -17.61 4.36 -8.21
N LYS A 65 -16.44 3.72 -8.39
CA LYS A 65 -15.96 2.60 -7.57
C LYS A 65 -14.56 2.89 -7.02
N VAL A 66 -14.21 2.25 -5.92
CA VAL A 66 -12.84 2.30 -5.40
C VAL A 66 -11.90 1.59 -6.38
N ALA A 67 -10.98 2.36 -6.95
CA ALA A 67 -9.97 1.88 -7.90
C ALA A 67 -8.65 1.52 -7.22
N GLY A 68 -8.39 2.06 -6.02
CA GLY A 68 -7.17 1.80 -5.27
C GLY A 68 -7.19 2.42 -3.90
N PHE A 69 -6.21 2.04 -3.07
CA PHE A 69 -6.04 2.60 -1.73
C PHE A 69 -4.58 2.77 -1.35
N CYS A 70 -4.34 3.67 -0.41
CA CYS A 70 -3.06 3.89 0.25
C CYS A 70 -3.29 3.96 1.77
N SER A 71 -2.62 3.08 2.51
CA SER A 71 -2.65 3.07 3.97
C SER A 71 -1.34 3.64 4.50
N VAL A 72 -1.43 4.65 5.36
CA VAL A 72 -0.28 5.37 5.90
C VAL A 72 -0.42 5.59 7.41
N GLY A 73 0.68 5.70 8.10
CA GLY A 73 0.70 5.99 9.53
C GLY A 73 2.11 6.08 10.09
N PRO A 74 2.29 6.05 11.43
CA PRO A 74 3.60 6.08 12.04
C PRO A 74 4.37 4.79 11.75
N ALA A 75 5.67 4.92 11.50
CA ALA A 75 6.59 3.79 11.46
C ALA A 75 6.99 3.37 12.89
N ASP A 76 7.63 2.19 13.03
CA ASP A 76 8.21 1.78 14.31
C ASP A 76 9.43 2.63 14.69
N ALA A 77 10.11 3.23 13.70
CA ALA A 77 11.20 4.18 13.93
C ALA A 77 10.64 5.56 14.34
N ASP A 78 11.20 6.13 15.39
CA ASP A 78 10.77 7.42 15.94
C ASP A 78 10.79 8.55 14.90
N GLY A 79 9.66 9.25 14.79
CA GLY A 79 9.51 10.41 13.92
C GLY A 79 9.32 10.10 12.44
N TRP A 80 9.40 8.83 12.03
CA TRP A 80 9.15 8.43 10.64
C TRP A 80 7.68 8.09 10.40
N GLY A 81 7.20 8.47 9.24
CA GLY A 81 5.95 7.95 8.69
C GLY A 81 6.21 6.69 7.86
N GLU A 82 5.17 5.92 7.60
CA GLU A 82 5.23 4.73 6.76
C GLU A 82 4.03 4.64 5.83
N VAL A 83 4.31 4.31 4.58
CA VAL A 83 3.30 3.82 3.65
C VAL A 83 3.21 2.31 3.86
N TYR A 84 2.18 1.88 4.58
CA TYR A 84 2.00 0.46 4.91
C TYR A 84 1.60 -0.38 3.70
N ALA A 85 0.78 0.21 2.82
CA ALA A 85 0.30 -0.44 1.62
C ALA A 85 -0.18 0.59 0.60
N ILE A 86 0.07 0.33 -0.68
CA ILE A 86 -0.55 1.05 -1.78
C ILE A 86 -0.86 0.05 -2.89
N TYR A 87 -2.13 -0.07 -3.25
CA TYR A 87 -2.60 -0.99 -4.28
C TYR A 87 -3.66 -0.34 -5.15
N LEU A 88 -3.62 -0.68 -6.45
CA LEU A 88 -4.66 -0.35 -7.41
C LEU A 88 -5.17 -1.63 -8.05
N ALA A 89 -6.46 -1.64 -8.34
CA ALA A 89 -7.04 -2.70 -9.17
C ALA A 89 -6.30 -2.74 -10.53
N PRO A 90 -5.97 -3.93 -11.04
CA PRO A 90 -5.11 -4.08 -12.23
C PRO A 90 -5.58 -3.30 -13.45
N GLU A 91 -6.89 -3.19 -13.65
CA GLU A 91 -7.50 -2.45 -14.74
C GLU A 91 -7.23 -0.94 -14.73
N HIS A 92 -6.76 -0.42 -13.59
CA HIS A 92 -6.44 1.00 -13.40
C HIS A 92 -4.93 1.29 -13.33
N TRP A 93 -4.10 0.32 -13.73
CA TRP A 93 -2.66 0.53 -13.78
C TRP A 93 -2.23 1.38 -14.97
N GLY A 94 -1.21 2.20 -14.79
CA GLY A 94 -0.59 2.98 -15.87
C GLY A 94 -1.32 4.27 -16.25
N VAL A 95 -2.42 4.62 -15.59
CA VAL A 95 -3.22 5.82 -15.88
C VAL A 95 -2.98 6.98 -14.89
N GLY A 96 -1.94 6.90 -14.07
CA GLY A 96 -1.55 7.98 -13.15
C GLY A 96 -2.21 7.97 -11.78
N LEU A 97 -3.22 7.14 -11.53
CA LEU A 97 -3.92 7.10 -10.24
C LEU A 97 -3.00 6.74 -9.08
N GLY A 98 -2.05 5.82 -9.29
CA GLY A 98 -1.10 5.42 -8.25
C GLY A 98 -0.20 6.56 -7.79
N ARG A 99 0.23 7.42 -8.70
CA ARG A 99 1.01 8.61 -8.39
C ARG A 99 0.21 9.55 -7.48
N GLY A 100 -1.00 9.94 -7.87
CA GLY A 100 -1.83 10.84 -7.07
C GLY A 100 -2.15 10.27 -5.69
N LEU A 101 -2.39 8.96 -5.61
CA LEU A 101 -2.67 8.27 -4.35
C LEU A 101 -1.44 8.25 -3.42
N LEU A 102 -0.25 8.01 -3.96
CA LEU A 102 1.00 8.06 -3.18
C LEU A 102 1.30 9.48 -2.69
N GLU A 103 1.17 10.49 -3.56
CA GLU A 103 1.33 11.90 -3.19
C GLU A 103 0.36 12.31 -2.07
N ALA A 104 -0.89 11.86 -2.11
CA ALA A 104 -1.86 12.11 -1.05
C ALA A 104 -1.47 11.43 0.28
N GLY A 105 -0.93 10.21 0.22
CA GLY A 105 -0.37 9.51 1.39
C GLY A 105 0.83 10.25 1.98
N GLU A 106 1.76 10.69 1.16
CA GLU A 106 2.93 11.49 1.58
C GLU A 106 2.49 12.80 2.26
N LYS A 107 1.52 13.49 1.67
CA LYS A 107 0.94 14.71 2.25
C LYS A 107 0.31 14.43 3.62
N ALA A 108 -0.48 13.37 3.74
CA ALA A 108 -1.10 12.98 5.01
C ALA A 108 -0.06 12.70 6.11
N LEU A 109 1.06 12.06 5.77
CA LEU A 109 2.17 11.84 6.70
C LEU A 109 2.85 13.16 7.11
N GLY A 110 3.09 14.07 6.16
CA GLY A 110 3.65 15.40 6.45
C GLY A 110 2.74 16.24 7.36
N GLU A 111 1.44 16.24 7.11
CA GLU A 111 0.44 16.92 7.94
C GLU A 111 0.40 16.38 9.38
N ASN A 112 0.74 15.11 9.58
CA ASN A 112 0.86 14.48 10.89
C ASN A 112 2.24 14.71 11.55
N GLY A 113 3.09 15.57 10.96
CA GLY A 113 4.37 15.98 11.54
C GLY A 113 5.55 15.06 11.22
N HIS A 114 5.41 14.10 10.32
CA HIS A 114 6.53 13.26 9.91
C HIS A 114 7.41 13.97 8.88
N GLY A 115 8.69 14.15 9.19
CA GLY A 115 9.66 14.76 8.27
C GLY A 115 10.25 13.80 7.25
N ARG A 116 10.06 12.51 7.44
CA ARG A 116 10.53 11.42 6.55
C ARG A 116 9.52 10.28 6.53
N ALA A 117 9.51 9.56 5.41
CA ALA A 117 8.70 8.37 5.26
C ALA A 117 9.53 7.18 4.79
N GLN A 118 9.05 6.00 5.11
CA GLN A 118 9.56 4.72 4.63
C GLN A 118 8.44 3.88 4.04
N LEU A 119 8.82 2.90 3.25
CA LEU A 119 7.97 1.80 2.82
C LEU A 119 8.82 0.54 2.60
N TRP A 120 8.18 -0.60 2.70
CA TRP A 120 8.78 -1.90 2.42
C TRP A 120 8.16 -2.50 1.16
N VAL A 121 9.01 -3.08 0.32
CA VAL A 121 8.60 -3.70 -0.93
C VAL A 121 9.41 -4.97 -1.18
N LEU A 122 8.79 -6.00 -1.76
CA LEU A 122 9.50 -7.21 -2.16
C LEU A 122 10.70 -6.86 -3.03
N SER A 123 11.88 -7.40 -2.68
CA SER A 123 13.12 -7.16 -3.43
C SER A 123 12.99 -7.57 -4.89
N THR A 124 12.15 -8.56 -5.18
CA THR A 124 11.87 -9.09 -6.52
C THR A 124 10.75 -8.37 -7.28
N ASN A 125 10.03 -7.46 -6.63
CA ASN A 125 8.97 -6.69 -7.29
C ASN A 125 9.54 -5.50 -8.07
N ALA A 126 10.15 -5.78 -9.21
CA ALA A 126 10.82 -4.78 -10.04
C ALA A 126 9.88 -3.64 -10.48
N ARG A 127 8.61 -3.95 -10.75
CA ARG A 127 7.60 -2.97 -11.17
C ARG A 127 7.32 -1.95 -10.07
N ALA A 128 7.03 -2.40 -8.85
CA ALA A 128 6.79 -1.51 -7.73
C ALA A 128 8.03 -0.69 -7.36
N ARG A 129 9.20 -1.31 -7.34
CA ARG A 129 10.47 -0.62 -7.08
C ARG A 129 10.73 0.49 -8.08
N ALA A 130 10.54 0.24 -9.38
CA ALA A 130 10.68 1.26 -10.42
C ALA A 130 9.63 2.38 -10.26
N PHE A 131 8.41 2.06 -9.86
CA PHE A 131 7.38 3.05 -9.55
C PHE A 131 7.82 3.99 -8.43
N TYR A 132 8.26 3.47 -7.28
CA TYR A 132 8.72 4.29 -6.17
C TYR A 132 9.92 5.17 -6.54
N GLN A 133 10.89 4.63 -7.27
CA GLN A 133 12.05 5.39 -7.75
C GLN A 133 11.61 6.59 -8.62
N ARG A 134 10.67 6.39 -9.54
CA ARG A 134 10.12 7.48 -10.36
C ARG A 134 9.38 8.55 -9.55
N GLN A 135 8.87 8.18 -8.38
CA GLN A 135 8.22 9.12 -7.46
C GLN A 135 9.19 9.77 -6.45
N GLY A 136 10.49 9.61 -6.66
CA GLY A 136 11.52 10.26 -5.84
C GLY A 136 11.87 9.51 -4.54
N TRP A 137 11.46 8.27 -4.40
CA TRP A 137 11.86 7.40 -3.30
C TRP A 137 13.22 6.77 -3.57
N THR A 138 14.09 6.71 -2.57
CA THR A 138 15.44 6.15 -2.68
C THR A 138 15.56 4.86 -1.88
N LEU A 139 16.31 3.90 -2.44
CA LEU A 139 16.60 2.64 -1.78
C LEU A 139 17.47 2.88 -0.54
N GLY A 140 16.97 2.48 0.62
CA GLY A 140 17.71 2.44 1.86
C GLY A 140 18.57 1.19 2.00
N ARG A 141 19.37 1.13 3.08
CA ARG A 141 20.22 -0.04 3.36
C ARG A 141 19.50 -1.20 4.02
N PRO A 142 18.52 -0.99 4.93
CA PRO A 142 17.88 -2.10 5.62
C PRO A 142 17.13 -3.03 4.68
N ILE A 143 17.21 -4.31 5.00
CA ILE A 143 16.36 -5.37 4.44
C ILE A 143 15.67 -6.07 5.61
N ARG A 144 14.55 -6.73 5.33
CA ARG A 144 13.88 -7.60 6.29
C ARG A 144 13.40 -8.89 5.62
N ILE A 145 13.24 -9.92 6.40
CA ILE A 145 12.63 -11.18 5.98
C ILE A 145 11.23 -11.24 6.57
N GLU A 146 10.24 -11.42 5.72
CA GLU A 146 8.84 -11.57 6.08
C GLU A 146 8.33 -12.94 5.66
N ASN A 147 7.48 -13.55 6.48
CA ASN A 147 6.79 -14.77 6.10
C ASN A 147 5.43 -14.41 5.48
N ILE A 148 5.27 -14.70 4.19
CA ILE A 148 4.02 -14.48 3.48
C ILE A 148 3.54 -15.82 2.92
N GLY A 149 2.37 -16.27 3.42
CA GLY A 149 1.78 -17.51 2.96
C GLY A 149 2.62 -18.76 3.22
N GLY A 150 3.40 -18.76 4.32
CA GLY A 150 4.25 -19.89 4.70
C GLY A 150 5.62 -19.91 4.02
N SER A 151 5.97 -18.88 3.23
CA SER A 151 7.28 -18.76 2.57
C SER A 151 7.97 -17.47 2.99
N ASP A 152 9.26 -17.53 3.27
CA ASP A 152 10.06 -16.36 3.58
C ASP A 152 10.37 -15.58 2.30
N VAL A 153 10.16 -14.27 2.37
CA VAL A 153 10.45 -13.32 1.29
C VAL A 153 11.32 -12.20 1.81
N THR A 154 12.18 -11.67 0.94
CA THR A 154 13.03 -10.54 1.27
C THR A 154 12.36 -9.24 0.84
N GLU A 155 12.26 -8.29 1.76
CA GLU A 155 11.81 -6.93 1.47
C GLU A 155 12.96 -5.95 1.62
N VAL A 156 12.94 -4.91 0.79
CA VAL A 156 13.86 -3.77 0.83
C VAL A 156 13.10 -2.51 1.24
N ARG A 157 13.78 -1.60 1.91
CA ARG A 157 13.19 -0.34 2.37
C ARG A 157 13.50 0.79 1.40
N TYR A 158 12.47 1.51 0.99
CA TYR A 158 12.58 2.80 0.31
C TYR A 158 12.27 3.93 1.27
N GLU A 159 12.92 5.06 1.07
CA GLU A 159 12.88 6.24 1.95
C GLU A 159 12.66 7.51 1.15
N LYS A 160 11.96 8.47 1.74
CA LYS A 160 11.75 9.80 1.16
C LYS A 160 11.66 10.86 2.24
N PRO A 161 12.39 11.99 2.14
CA PRO A 161 12.11 13.16 2.95
C PRO A 161 10.73 13.72 2.55
N LEU A 162 9.94 14.13 3.54
CA LEU A 162 8.64 14.75 3.32
C LEU A 162 8.81 16.27 3.43
N THR A 163 8.18 17.00 2.51
CA THR A 163 8.03 18.44 2.67
C THR A 163 6.98 18.68 3.75
N GLY A 164 7.38 19.39 4.81
CA GLY A 164 6.43 19.84 5.85
C GLY A 164 5.34 20.76 5.28
N PRO A 165 4.31 21.07 6.10
CA PRO A 165 3.25 21.99 5.69
C PRO A 165 3.78 23.36 5.34
#